data_0b1a449fd0a0c4fb338fa3de2232a91d
#
_entry.id   0b1a449fd0a0c4fb338fa3de2232a91d
#
_cell.length_a   1.000
_cell.length_b   1.000
_cell.length_c   1.000
_cell.angle_alpha   90.00
_cell.angle_beta   90.00
_cell.angle_gamma   90.00
#
_symmetry.space_group_name_H-M   'P 1'
#
loop_
_entity.id
_entity.type
_entity.pdbx_description
1 polymer ?
#
loop_
_entity_poly.entity_id
_entity_poly.type
_entity_poly.pdbx_seq_one_letter_code
_entity_poly.pdbx_strand_id
1 'polypeptide(L)'
;CTRRCPFCDVAHGKPNPLDPDEPRQLAEAVAEMDLKYVVVTSVDRDDLKDSGAGHFAACIAAVREHNPATRLEVLVPDFRGRMDIALAILRDTPPDVFNHNLETVPRLYKKARPGADYQWSLQLLKRYKAIRPSVITKSGLMLGLGEDLAEVEAVMRDLRAHDVDMLTLGQYLQPSRDHLAVERYVHPDEFAALAETAVFGVPTNLAFL
;
A
#
# COMPACT_ATOMS: atom_id res chain seq x y z
N CYS A 1 -13.79 -6.32 3.35
CA CYS A 1 -12.63 -6.01 4.20
C CYS A 1 -12.95 -6.34 5.66
N THR A 2 -12.00 -6.89 6.41
CA THR A 2 -12.15 -7.16 7.86
C THR A 2 -12.04 -5.90 8.71
N ARG A 3 -11.60 -4.77 8.13
CA ARG A 3 -11.43 -3.48 8.81
C ARG A 3 -12.44 -2.44 8.33
N ARG A 4 -12.54 -1.35 9.11
CA ARG A 4 -13.51 -0.27 8.90
C ARG A 4 -12.78 1.08 8.94
N CYS A 5 -11.94 1.32 7.93
CA CYS A 5 -11.26 2.60 7.80
C CYS A 5 -12.23 3.66 7.30
N PRO A 6 -12.51 4.75 8.05
CA PRO A 6 -13.56 5.70 7.67
C PRO A 6 -13.28 6.53 6.42
N PHE A 7 -12.09 6.43 5.84
CA PHE A 7 -11.75 7.05 4.55
C PHE A 7 -12.09 6.16 3.34
N CYS A 8 -12.31 4.84 3.56
CA CYS A 8 -12.33 3.83 2.52
C CYS A 8 -13.75 3.36 2.21
N ASP A 9 -14.14 3.39 0.93
CA ASP A 9 -15.48 2.98 0.44
C ASP A 9 -15.60 1.47 0.17
N VAL A 10 -14.60 0.68 0.53
CA VAL A 10 -14.65 -0.77 0.38
C VAL A 10 -15.63 -1.37 1.39
N ALA A 11 -16.54 -2.22 0.93
CA ALA A 11 -17.48 -2.94 1.79
C ALA A 11 -16.74 -3.71 2.90
N HIS A 12 -17.21 -3.53 4.14
CA HIS A 12 -16.61 -4.16 5.31
C HIS A 12 -17.50 -5.27 5.89
N GLY A 13 -16.88 -6.20 6.58
CA GLY A 13 -17.55 -7.37 7.14
C GLY A 13 -16.73 -8.63 6.89
N LYS A 14 -17.39 -9.79 6.91
CA LYS A 14 -16.74 -11.06 6.60
C LYS A 14 -16.50 -11.17 5.09
N PRO A 15 -15.24 -11.24 4.62
CA PRO A 15 -14.96 -11.42 3.20
C PRO A 15 -15.43 -12.78 2.69
N ASN A 16 -15.65 -12.87 1.37
CA ASN A 16 -15.88 -14.15 0.72
C ASN A 16 -14.65 -15.07 0.84
N PRO A 17 -14.82 -16.40 0.71
CA PRO A 17 -13.70 -17.33 0.53
C PRO A 17 -12.78 -16.87 -0.61
N LEU A 18 -11.51 -17.25 -0.54
CA LEU A 18 -10.59 -17.05 -1.66
C LEU A 18 -11.09 -17.83 -2.88
N ASP A 19 -11.03 -17.18 -4.03
CA ASP A 19 -11.32 -17.83 -5.31
C ASP A 19 -10.03 -18.50 -5.83
N PRO A 20 -9.97 -19.81 -5.96
CA PRO A 20 -8.79 -20.52 -6.46
C PRO A 20 -8.47 -20.18 -7.91
N ASP A 21 -9.43 -19.71 -8.71
CA ASP A 21 -9.24 -19.34 -10.11
C ASP A 21 -8.78 -17.89 -10.29
N GLU A 22 -8.88 -17.05 -9.27
CA GLU A 22 -8.54 -15.62 -9.34
C GLU A 22 -7.10 -15.37 -9.83
N PRO A 23 -6.05 -16.12 -9.40
CA PRO A 23 -4.70 -15.91 -9.90
C PRO A 23 -4.58 -16.08 -11.42
N ARG A 24 -5.23 -17.10 -11.99
CA ARG A 24 -5.28 -17.34 -13.43
C ARG A 24 -6.04 -16.24 -14.17
N GLN A 25 -7.25 -15.91 -13.68
CA GLN A 25 -8.10 -14.87 -14.26
C GLN A 25 -7.41 -13.50 -14.25
N LEU A 26 -6.70 -13.17 -13.16
CA LEU A 26 -5.90 -11.95 -13.08
C LEU A 26 -4.78 -11.93 -14.14
N ALA A 27 -4.06 -13.04 -14.29
CA ALA A 27 -2.97 -13.13 -15.26
C ALA A 27 -3.48 -12.99 -16.71
N GLU A 28 -4.63 -13.61 -17.03
CA GLU A 28 -5.31 -13.48 -18.31
C GLU A 28 -5.74 -12.03 -18.58
N ALA A 29 -6.35 -11.36 -17.61
CA ALA A 29 -6.78 -9.97 -17.72
C ALA A 29 -5.59 -9.01 -17.94
N VAL A 30 -4.47 -9.22 -17.24
CA VAL A 30 -3.23 -8.44 -17.43
C VAL A 30 -2.69 -8.62 -18.85
N ALA A 31 -2.74 -9.87 -19.39
CA ALA A 31 -2.31 -10.16 -20.76
C ALA A 31 -3.22 -9.50 -21.79
N GLU A 32 -4.54 -9.62 -21.61
CA GLU A 32 -5.53 -9.05 -22.52
C GLU A 32 -5.41 -7.51 -22.64
N MET A 33 -5.10 -6.84 -21.52
CA MET A 33 -4.87 -5.40 -21.48
C MET A 33 -3.47 -4.96 -21.92
N ASP A 34 -2.56 -5.87 -22.24
CA ASP A 34 -1.14 -5.62 -22.60
C ASP A 34 -0.44 -4.66 -21.61
N LEU A 35 -0.66 -4.85 -20.32
CA LEU A 35 -0.11 -3.95 -19.30
C LEU A 35 1.40 -4.12 -19.18
N LYS A 36 2.12 -3.00 -19.12
CA LYS A 36 3.58 -2.97 -18.84
C LYS A 36 3.88 -2.87 -17.35
N TYR A 37 2.90 -2.39 -16.59
CA TYR A 37 2.97 -2.25 -15.14
C TYR A 37 1.57 -2.50 -14.55
N VAL A 38 1.48 -3.31 -13.52
CA VAL A 38 0.22 -3.60 -12.83
C VAL A 38 0.41 -3.48 -11.32
N VAL A 39 -0.58 -2.90 -10.66
CA VAL A 39 -0.68 -2.87 -9.19
C VAL A 39 -1.80 -3.82 -8.77
N VAL A 40 -1.45 -4.85 -8.02
CA VAL A 40 -2.38 -5.81 -7.46
C VAL A 40 -2.57 -5.51 -5.98
N THR A 41 -3.81 -5.39 -5.55
CA THR A 41 -4.15 -5.12 -4.16
C THR A 41 -5.27 -6.02 -3.66
N SER A 42 -5.44 -6.07 -2.36
CA SER A 42 -6.56 -6.76 -1.71
C SER A 42 -7.11 -5.94 -0.56
N VAL A 43 -8.25 -6.38 -0.04
CA VAL A 43 -8.74 -5.94 1.27
C VAL A 43 -7.93 -6.58 2.40
N ASP A 44 -8.02 -6.04 3.62
CA ASP A 44 -7.49 -6.74 4.81
C ASP A 44 -8.22 -8.06 5.02
N ARG A 45 -7.45 -9.12 5.22
CA ARG A 45 -7.89 -10.51 5.42
C ARG A 45 -7.41 -11.04 6.78
N ASP A 46 -7.74 -10.28 7.86
CA ASP A 46 -7.41 -10.72 9.24
C ASP A 46 -8.09 -12.04 9.63
N ASP A 47 -9.07 -12.50 8.83
CA ASP A 47 -9.75 -13.78 8.95
C ASP A 47 -8.89 -14.98 8.52
N LEU A 48 -7.85 -14.76 7.70
CA LEU A 48 -6.96 -15.81 7.21
C LEU A 48 -5.72 -15.96 8.09
N LYS A 49 -5.17 -17.18 8.14
CA LYS A 49 -4.00 -17.53 8.98
C LYS A 49 -2.72 -16.81 8.53
N ASP A 50 -2.62 -16.46 7.27
CA ASP A 50 -1.49 -15.75 6.64
C ASP A 50 -1.87 -14.33 6.19
N SER A 51 -3.07 -13.85 6.58
CA SER A 51 -3.64 -12.57 6.15
C SER A 51 -3.68 -12.38 4.62
N GLY A 52 -3.78 -13.49 3.85
CA GLY A 52 -3.88 -13.47 2.40
C GLY A 52 -2.55 -13.47 1.66
N ALA A 53 -1.41 -13.59 2.33
CA ALA A 53 -0.09 -13.57 1.69
C ALA A 53 0.10 -14.71 0.69
N GLY A 54 -0.42 -15.91 0.97
CA GLY A 54 -0.38 -17.05 0.05
C GLY A 54 -1.15 -16.79 -1.25
N HIS A 55 -2.26 -16.06 -1.16
CA HIS A 55 -3.03 -15.69 -2.35
C HIS A 55 -2.30 -14.64 -3.20
N PHE A 56 -1.67 -13.63 -2.56
CA PHE A 56 -0.77 -12.70 -3.26
C PHE A 56 0.36 -13.46 -3.98
N ALA A 57 0.99 -14.43 -3.32
CA ALA A 57 2.06 -15.22 -3.94
C ALA A 57 1.56 -16.00 -5.15
N ALA A 58 0.36 -16.60 -5.09
CA ALA A 58 -0.25 -17.28 -6.22
C ALA A 58 -0.54 -16.32 -7.38
N CYS A 59 -1.06 -15.13 -7.11
CA CYS A 59 -1.28 -14.09 -8.12
C CYS A 59 0.03 -13.62 -8.76
N ILE A 60 1.08 -13.37 -7.96
CA ILE A 60 2.40 -12.98 -8.47
C ILE A 60 2.95 -14.06 -9.40
N ALA A 61 2.88 -15.35 -8.99
CA ALA A 61 3.38 -16.45 -9.79
C ALA A 61 2.63 -16.57 -11.13
N ALA A 62 1.29 -16.51 -11.10
CA ALA A 62 0.47 -16.58 -12.31
C ALA A 62 0.72 -15.41 -13.28
N VAL A 63 0.81 -14.18 -12.77
CA VAL A 63 1.11 -13.00 -13.61
C VAL A 63 2.50 -13.13 -14.24
N ARG A 64 3.51 -13.56 -13.49
CA ARG A 64 4.88 -13.74 -14.04
C ARG A 64 4.97 -14.85 -15.09
N GLU A 65 4.22 -15.93 -14.92
CA GLU A 65 4.18 -17.02 -15.90
C GLU A 65 3.57 -16.57 -17.23
N HIS A 66 2.44 -15.85 -17.17
CA HIS A 66 1.70 -15.42 -18.37
C HIS A 66 2.24 -14.12 -18.98
N ASN A 67 2.82 -13.24 -18.15
CA ASN A 67 3.22 -11.88 -18.52
C ASN A 67 4.65 -11.57 -18.02
N PRO A 68 5.69 -12.26 -18.49
CA PRO A 68 7.04 -12.17 -17.94
C PRO A 68 7.69 -10.78 -18.08
N ALA A 69 7.21 -9.95 -19.01
CA ALA A 69 7.71 -8.59 -19.21
C ALA A 69 6.97 -7.52 -18.39
N THR A 70 5.84 -7.87 -17.75
CA THR A 70 5.04 -6.93 -16.96
C THR A 70 5.66 -6.73 -15.59
N ARG A 71 5.88 -5.47 -15.20
CA ARG A 71 6.27 -5.14 -13.83
C ARG A 71 5.08 -5.24 -12.89
N LEU A 72 5.29 -5.87 -11.74
CA LEU A 72 4.26 -6.18 -10.78
C LEU A 72 4.55 -5.49 -9.44
N GLU A 73 3.67 -4.57 -9.07
CA GLU A 73 3.58 -4.00 -7.73
C GLU A 73 2.48 -4.72 -6.94
N VAL A 74 2.71 -5.02 -5.67
CA VAL A 74 1.65 -5.48 -4.77
C VAL A 74 1.46 -4.46 -3.66
N LEU A 75 0.22 -3.97 -3.49
CA LEU A 75 -0.19 -3.15 -2.36
C LEU A 75 -0.81 -4.07 -1.32
N VAL A 76 -0.04 -4.36 -0.28
CA VAL A 76 -0.39 -5.34 0.75
C VAL A 76 -1.01 -4.70 1.99
N PRO A 77 -1.84 -5.45 2.75
CA PRO A 77 -2.28 -5.06 4.08
C PRO A 77 -1.10 -5.06 5.07
N ASP A 78 -1.34 -4.61 6.32
CA ASP A 78 -0.29 -4.59 7.36
C ASP A 78 0.01 -5.97 7.97
N PHE A 79 -0.68 -7.03 7.54
CA PHE A 79 -0.56 -8.41 8.05
C PHE A 79 -0.59 -8.49 9.58
N ARG A 80 -1.49 -7.76 10.21
CA ARG A 80 -1.57 -7.61 11.67
C ARG A 80 -1.51 -8.94 12.41
N GLY A 81 -0.47 -9.08 13.26
CA GLY A 81 -0.23 -10.29 14.04
C GLY A 81 0.31 -11.49 13.25
N ARG A 82 0.55 -11.35 11.93
CA ARG A 82 1.01 -12.43 11.04
C ARG A 82 2.15 -12.02 10.11
N MET A 83 2.83 -10.92 10.41
CA MET A 83 3.90 -10.36 9.57
C MET A 83 4.98 -11.39 9.24
N ASP A 84 5.42 -12.20 10.21
CA ASP A 84 6.49 -13.19 10.00
C ASP A 84 6.10 -14.24 8.95
N ILE A 85 4.87 -14.75 9.04
CA ILE A 85 4.34 -15.74 8.09
C ILE A 85 4.20 -15.10 6.70
N ALA A 86 3.61 -13.92 6.63
CA ALA A 86 3.38 -13.23 5.37
C ALA A 86 4.70 -12.86 4.67
N LEU A 87 5.68 -12.35 5.40
CA LEU A 87 7.00 -11.99 4.85
C LEU A 87 7.78 -13.23 4.38
N ALA A 88 7.67 -14.36 5.08
CA ALA A 88 8.30 -15.61 4.64
C ALA A 88 7.73 -16.07 3.28
N ILE A 89 6.40 -16.02 3.10
CA ILE A 89 5.75 -16.38 1.84
C ILE A 89 6.18 -15.43 0.70
N LEU A 90 6.09 -14.12 0.92
CA LEU A 90 6.40 -13.11 -0.11
C LEU A 90 7.90 -12.97 -0.38
N ARG A 91 8.77 -13.43 0.52
CA ARG A 91 10.20 -13.58 0.26
C ARG A 91 10.44 -14.59 -0.89
N ASP A 92 9.72 -15.69 -0.90
CA ASP A 92 9.95 -16.77 -1.84
C ASP A 92 9.31 -16.51 -3.21
N THR A 93 8.28 -15.64 -3.24
CA THR A 93 7.61 -15.18 -4.47
C THR A 93 7.56 -13.64 -4.48
N PRO A 94 8.69 -12.94 -4.74
CA PRO A 94 8.76 -11.49 -4.61
C PRO A 94 8.09 -10.76 -5.79
N PRO A 95 7.40 -9.62 -5.53
CA PRO A 95 7.02 -8.65 -6.55
C PRO A 95 8.24 -7.83 -7.01
N ASP A 96 8.04 -6.96 -8.00
CA ASP A 96 9.04 -5.94 -8.37
C ASP A 96 9.00 -4.75 -7.41
N VAL A 97 7.78 -4.42 -6.92
CA VAL A 97 7.56 -3.37 -5.92
C VAL A 97 6.67 -3.91 -4.81
N PHE A 98 7.15 -3.80 -3.58
CA PHE A 98 6.40 -4.12 -2.36
C PHE A 98 5.88 -2.83 -1.74
N ASN A 99 4.57 -2.63 -1.82
CA ASN A 99 3.90 -1.41 -1.36
C ASN A 99 3.02 -1.70 -0.14
N HIS A 100 3.11 -0.82 0.86
CA HIS A 100 2.16 -0.74 1.97
C HIS A 100 1.96 0.72 2.35
N ASN A 101 0.74 1.22 2.19
CA ASN A 101 0.42 2.62 2.48
C ASN A 101 0.31 2.88 3.98
N LEU A 102 0.96 3.94 4.45
CA LEU A 102 0.75 4.49 5.80
C LEU A 102 -0.56 5.27 5.90
N GLU A 103 -1.06 5.76 4.79
CA GLU A 103 -2.31 6.49 4.57
C GLU A 103 -2.33 7.89 5.18
N THR A 104 -1.84 8.08 6.40
CA THR A 104 -1.86 9.38 7.09
C THR A 104 -0.76 9.49 8.16
N VAL A 105 -0.68 10.65 8.80
CA VAL A 105 0.29 10.94 9.87
C VAL A 105 -0.08 10.28 11.20
N PRO A 106 0.87 10.01 12.12
CA PRO A 106 0.63 9.29 13.38
C PRO A 106 -0.54 9.82 14.22
N ARG A 107 -0.66 11.16 14.31
CA ARG A 107 -1.74 11.81 15.10
C ARG A 107 -3.13 11.42 14.61
N LEU A 108 -3.28 11.19 13.31
CA LEU A 108 -4.56 10.87 12.68
C LEU A 108 -4.87 9.38 12.60
N TYR A 109 -3.93 8.49 13.00
CA TYR A 109 -4.12 7.04 12.85
C TYR A 109 -5.40 6.53 13.51
N LYS A 110 -5.70 6.95 14.74
CA LYS A 110 -6.93 6.53 15.44
C LYS A 110 -8.21 6.99 14.74
N LYS A 111 -8.16 8.15 14.05
CA LYS A 111 -9.29 8.72 13.28
C LYS A 111 -9.45 8.01 11.95
N ALA A 112 -8.36 7.83 11.20
CA ALA A 112 -8.39 7.33 9.82
C ALA A 112 -8.21 5.81 9.71
N ARG A 113 -7.36 5.20 10.54
CA ARG A 113 -7.04 3.76 10.51
C ARG A 113 -7.16 3.12 11.90
N PRO A 114 -8.35 3.08 12.51
CA PRO A 114 -8.53 2.68 13.92
C PRO A 114 -8.08 1.25 14.24
N GLY A 115 -7.87 0.41 13.22
CA GLY A 115 -7.40 -0.97 13.37
C GLY A 115 -5.93 -1.19 13.02
N ALA A 116 -5.17 -0.14 12.67
CA ALA A 116 -3.77 -0.22 12.26
C ALA A 116 -2.84 0.43 13.29
N ASP A 117 -1.55 0.10 13.19
CA ASP A 117 -0.48 0.68 14.00
C ASP A 117 0.60 1.28 13.08
N TYR A 118 0.99 2.52 13.34
CA TYR A 118 1.95 3.27 12.52
C TYR A 118 3.33 2.62 12.52
N GLN A 119 3.83 2.26 13.70
CA GLN A 119 5.15 1.66 13.83
C GLN A 119 5.19 0.25 13.24
N TRP A 120 4.10 -0.50 13.38
CA TRP A 120 3.97 -1.81 12.75
C TRP A 120 4.03 -1.71 11.21
N SER A 121 3.36 -0.71 10.63
CA SER A 121 3.39 -0.45 9.18
C SER A 121 4.80 -0.09 8.68
N LEU A 122 5.55 0.75 9.41
CA LEU A 122 6.95 1.05 9.10
C LEU A 122 7.84 -0.18 9.21
N GLN A 123 7.66 -0.99 10.26
CA GLN A 123 8.43 -2.22 10.44
C GLN A 123 8.16 -3.26 9.35
N LEU A 124 6.94 -3.32 8.82
CA LEU A 124 6.62 -4.19 7.70
C LEU A 124 7.50 -3.89 6.48
N LEU A 125 7.58 -2.61 6.08
CA LEU A 125 8.40 -2.17 4.95
C LEU A 125 9.89 -2.41 5.21
N LYS A 126 10.40 -2.01 6.37
CA LYS A 126 11.81 -2.19 6.76
C LYS A 126 12.21 -3.66 6.73
N ARG A 127 11.40 -4.53 7.32
CA ARG A 127 11.69 -5.96 7.40
C ARG A 127 11.64 -6.61 6.02
N TYR A 128 10.69 -6.20 5.15
CA TYR A 128 10.68 -6.70 3.78
C TYR A 128 11.93 -6.26 3.01
N LYS A 129 12.33 -4.99 3.12
CA LYS A 129 13.57 -4.48 2.52
C LYS A 129 14.81 -5.24 2.99
N ALA A 130 14.89 -5.58 4.27
CA ALA A 130 16.01 -6.34 4.82
C ALA A 130 16.11 -7.77 4.24
N ILE A 131 14.97 -8.44 4.00
CA ILE A 131 14.96 -9.81 3.46
C ILE A 131 15.02 -9.86 1.92
N ARG A 132 14.66 -8.76 1.26
CA ARG A 132 14.71 -8.60 -0.21
C ARG A 132 15.27 -7.23 -0.61
N PRO A 133 16.58 -6.97 -0.43
CA PRO A 133 17.18 -5.65 -0.66
C PRO A 133 17.03 -5.13 -2.09
N SER A 134 16.91 -6.02 -3.08
CA SER A 134 16.75 -5.65 -4.49
C SER A 134 15.32 -5.27 -4.88
N VAL A 135 14.31 -5.60 -4.05
CA VAL A 135 12.91 -5.22 -4.29
C VAL A 135 12.71 -3.77 -3.85
N ILE A 136 12.06 -2.99 -4.70
CA ILE A 136 11.67 -1.63 -4.37
C ILE A 136 10.57 -1.66 -3.31
N THR A 137 10.75 -0.90 -2.22
CA THR A 137 9.70 -0.68 -1.22
C THR A 137 9.02 0.65 -1.44
N LYS A 138 7.69 0.69 -1.27
CA LYS A 138 6.88 1.86 -1.53
C LYS A 138 5.85 2.08 -0.43
N SER A 139 5.49 3.34 -0.21
CA SER A 139 4.38 3.73 0.66
C SER A 139 3.55 4.84 0.02
N GLY A 140 2.40 5.13 0.61
CA GLY A 140 1.51 6.22 0.20
C GLY A 140 0.90 6.95 1.38
N LEU A 141 0.64 8.24 1.19
CA LEU A 141 -0.09 9.11 2.10
C LEU A 141 -1.19 9.85 1.35
N MET A 142 -2.35 9.95 1.98
CA MET A 142 -3.42 10.85 1.58
C MET A 142 -3.28 12.15 2.36
N LEU A 143 -3.35 13.28 1.67
CA LEU A 143 -3.32 14.62 2.24
C LEU A 143 -4.71 15.27 2.17
N GLY A 144 -5.03 16.10 3.16
CA GLY A 144 -6.33 16.76 3.27
C GLY A 144 -7.24 16.18 4.36
N LEU A 145 -6.70 15.33 5.25
CA LEU A 145 -7.40 14.76 6.41
C LEU A 145 -7.22 15.59 7.70
N GLY A 146 -6.47 16.70 7.63
CA GLY A 146 -6.18 17.62 8.73
C GLY A 146 -4.76 17.51 9.29
N GLU A 147 -3.85 16.91 8.54
CA GLU A 147 -2.40 16.91 8.82
C GLU A 147 -1.76 18.28 8.50
N ASP A 148 -0.68 18.61 9.21
CA ASP A 148 0.21 19.70 8.88
C ASP A 148 1.35 19.22 7.96
N LEU A 149 1.91 20.11 7.13
CA LEU A 149 3.03 19.78 6.24
C LEU A 149 4.25 19.28 7.02
N ALA A 150 4.53 19.86 8.19
CA ALA A 150 5.61 19.40 9.04
C ALA A 150 5.43 17.96 9.55
N GLU A 151 4.19 17.51 9.77
CA GLU A 151 3.87 16.12 10.11
C GLU A 151 4.12 15.20 8.92
N VAL A 152 3.76 15.63 7.69
CA VAL A 152 4.04 14.88 6.45
C VAL A 152 5.55 14.71 6.26
N GLU A 153 6.32 15.77 6.42
CA GLU A 153 7.79 15.71 6.36
C GLU A 153 8.38 14.78 7.43
N ALA A 154 7.79 14.76 8.64
CA ALA A 154 8.22 13.82 9.68
C ALA A 154 7.99 12.37 9.24
N VAL A 155 6.83 12.07 8.65
CA VAL A 155 6.56 10.73 8.08
C VAL A 155 7.52 10.40 6.94
N MET A 156 7.87 11.36 6.09
CA MET A 156 8.88 11.15 5.03
C MET A 156 10.24 10.77 5.62
N ARG A 157 10.66 11.44 6.70
CA ARG A 157 11.90 11.08 7.43
C ARG A 157 11.82 9.68 8.05
N ASP A 158 10.68 9.33 8.65
CA ASP A 158 10.46 7.99 9.21
C ASP A 158 10.54 6.91 8.13
N LEU A 159 9.90 7.12 6.98
CA LEU A 159 9.97 6.19 5.84
C LEU A 159 11.41 6.01 5.37
N ARG A 160 12.18 7.10 5.27
CA ARG A 160 13.60 7.04 4.89
C ARG A 160 14.43 6.26 5.91
N ALA A 161 14.21 6.47 7.20
CA ALA A 161 14.87 5.73 8.28
C ALA A 161 14.51 4.23 8.31
N HIS A 162 13.46 3.86 7.58
CA HIS A 162 13.01 2.47 7.40
C HIS A 162 13.32 1.91 6.00
N ASP A 163 14.26 2.53 5.28
CA ASP A 163 14.77 2.09 3.97
C ASP A 163 13.67 1.96 2.89
N VAL A 164 12.66 2.83 2.95
CA VAL A 164 11.60 2.90 1.92
C VAL A 164 12.11 3.70 0.73
N ASP A 165 11.99 3.14 -0.48
CA ASP A 165 12.55 3.69 -1.72
C ASP A 165 11.63 4.72 -2.38
N MET A 166 10.30 4.53 -2.31
CA MET A 166 9.31 5.34 -3.03
C MET A 166 8.17 5.80 -2.12
N LEU A 167 7.67 7.00 -2.37
CA LEU A 167 6.49 7.54 -1.72
C LEU A 167 5.53 8.15 -2.75
N THR A 168 4.24 7.83 -2.63
CA THR A 168 3.16 8.51 -3.34
C THR A 168 2.43 9.44 -2.38
N LEU A 169 2.24 10.69 -2.76
CA LEU A 169 1.37 11.65 -2.08
C LEU A 169 0.16 11.94 -2.96
N GLY A 170 -1.05 11.81 -2.41
CA GLY A 170 -2.28 12.06 -3.14
C GLY A 170 -3.28 12.88 -2.31
N GLN A 171 -4.14 13.65 -2.97
CA GLN A 171 -5.24 14.35 -2.31
C GLN A 171 -6.29 13.32 -1.88
N TYR A 172 -6.71 13.37 -0.61
CA TYR A 172 -7.88 12.63 -0.15
C TYR A 172 -9.15 13.21 -0.77
N LEU A 173 -9.96 12.36 -1.37
CA LEU A 173 -11.29 12.69 -1.84
C LEU A 173 -12.31 11.88 -1.05
N GLN A 174 -13.30 12.56 -0.48
CA GLN A 174 -14.34 11.92 0.32
C GLN A 174 -15.28 11.08 -0.56
N PRO A 175 -15.36 9.75 -0.38
CA PRO A 175 -16.19 8.90 -1.25
C PRO A 175 -17.67 9.17 -1.10
N SER A 176 -18.15 9.42 0.12
CA SER A 176 -19.55 9.78 0.41
C SER A 176 -19.61 10.62 1.70
N ARG A 177 -20.81 11.14 2.02
CA ARG A 177 -21.04 11.95 3.23
C ARG A 177 -20.81 11.18 4.55
N ASP A 178 -20.80 9.85 4.49
CA ASP A 178 -20.60 8.98 5.65
C ASP A 178 -19.11 8.71 5.94
N HIS A 179 -18.21 9.14 5.05
CA HIS A 179 -16.77 9.00 5.19
C HIS A 179 -16.13 10.24 5.84
N LEU A 180 -14.85 10.15 6.18
CA LEU A 180 -14.10 11.30 6.71
C LEU A 180 -14.24 12.49 5.75
N ALA A 181 -14.56 13.65 6.31
CA ALA A 181 -14.61 14.87 5.53
C ALA A 181 -13.21 15.25 5.01
N VAL A 182 -13.17 15.88 3.84
CA VAL A 182 -11.98 16.60 3.38
C VAL A 182 -11.85 17.85 4.25
N GLU A 183 -10.78 17.95 5.04
CA GLU A 183 -10.51 19.10 5.91
C GLU A 183 -9.95 20.29 5.10
N ARG A 184 -9.17 19.99 4.05
CA ARG A 184 -8.72 20.98 3.06
C ARG A 184 -8.31 20.29 1.75
N TYR A 185 -8.35 21.05 0.66
CA TYR A 185 -7.69 20.71 -0.58
C TYR A 185 -6.28 21.28 -0.58
N VAL A 186 -5.28 20.43 -0.69
CA VAL A 186 -3.86 20.79 -0.69
C VAL A 186 -3.52 21.43 -2.02
N HIS A 187 -2.87 22.60 -2.01
CA HIS A 187 -2.50 23.30 -3.23
C HIS A 187 -1.41 22.50 -4.00
N PRO A 188 -1.44 22.48 -5.35
CA PRO A 188 -0.40 21.80 -6.14
C PRO A 188 1.04 22.21 -5.79
N ASP A 189 1.26 23.49 -5.45
CA ASP A 189 2.59 23.98 -5.05
C ASP A 189 3.08 23.36 -3.74
N GLU A 190 2.17 22.99 -2.82
CA GLU A 190 2.54 22.29 -1.59
C GLU A 190 2.99 20.86 -1.89
N PHE A 191 2.32 20.17 -2.84
CA PHE A 191 2.79 18.87 -3.32
C PHE A 191 4.17 18.99 -3.99
N ALA A 192 4.37 20.03 -4.81
CA ALA A 192 5.66 20.27 -5.45
C ALA A 192 6.76 20.52 -4.41
N ALA A 193 6.49 21.35 -3.39
CA ALA A 193 7.42 21.64 -2.30
C ALA A 193 7.77 20.36 -1.49
N LEU A 194 6.78 19.51 -1.19
CA LEU A 194 7.03 18.21 -0.54
C LEU A 194 7.88 17.29 -1.42
N ALA A 195 7.69 17.31 -2.74
CA ALA A 195 8.51 16.54 -3.66
C ALA A 195 9.97 17.04 -3.72
N GLU A 196 10.19 18.37 -3.63
CA GLU A 196 11.52 18.97 -3.59
C GLU A 196 12.23 18.74 -2.25
N THR A 197 11.47 18.75 -1.16
CA THR A 197 11.96 18.39 0.18
C THR A 197 12.36 16.92 0.25
N ALA A 198 12.09 16.15 -0.81
CA ALA A 198 12.28 14.72 -0.88
C ALA A 198 13.70 14.32 -0.47
N VAL A 199 13.79 13.90 0.77
CA VAL A 199 14.91 13.12 1.34
C VAL A 199 15.09 11.80 0.55
N PHE A 200 14.21 11.54 -0.42
CA PHE A 200 14.19 10.42 -1.32
C PHE A 200 14.89 10.82 -2.62
N GLY A 201 16.11 10.39 -2.82
CA GLY A 201 16.82 10.49 -4.10
C GLY A 201 16.19 9.62 -5.22
N VAL A 202 14.87 9.43 -5.19
CA VAL A 202 14.08 8.64 -6.13
C VAL A 202 12.88 9.48 -6.57
N PRO A 203 12.47 9.46 -7.85
CA PRO A 203 11.37 10.26 -8.35
C PRO A 203 10.10 10.04 -7.53
N THR A 204 9.60 11.09 -6.90
CA THR A 204 8.25 11.11 -6.34
C THR A 204 7.25 11.10 -7.50
N ASN A 205 6.54 10.01 -7.70
CA ASN A 205 5.40 10.02 -8.60
C ASN A 205 4.25 10.72 -7.90
N LEU A 206 3.99 11.97 -8.28
CA LEU A 206 2.75 12.65 -7.95
C LEU A 206 1.63 11.96 -8.73
N ALA A 207 0.93 11.03 -8.12
CA ALA A 207 -0.31 10.50 -8.66
C ALA A 207 -1.46 11.29 -8.02
N PHE A 208 -2.16 12.05 -8.85
CA PHE A 208 -3.49 12.51 -8.50
C PHE A 208 -4.42 11.30 -8.67
N LEU A 209 -4.91 10.75 -7.56
CA LEU A 209 -5.97 9.76 -7.55
C LEU A 209 -7.31 10.46 -7.61
#